data_0376751bfce5bc77b8ade19b6fecf83e
#
_entry.id   0376751bfce5bc77b8ade19b6fecf83e
#
_cell.length_a   1.000
_cell.length_b   1.000
_cell.length_c   1.000
_cell.angle_alpha   90.00
_cell.angle_beta   90.00
_cell.angle_gamma   90.00
#
_symmetry.space_group_name_H-M   'P 1'
#
loop_
_entity.id
_entity.type
_entity.pdbx_description
1 polymer ?
#
loop_
_entity_poly.entity_id
_entity_poly.type
_entity_poly.pdbx_seq_one_letter_code
_entity_poly.pdbx_strand_id
1 'polypeptide(L)'
;FSRVLFRSVIVLRNNPGGLLTQAINITDFFLDDGEIVSTKGRKVSETRKFFARKGDEVKGKPVVVLINNGSASASEIFAGALKDHKRAIILGENSYGKGSVQSIIPLKNGGGMRLTISKYYLPSGKSISEVGVTPDILVEEIGNDFKINSEKDNQLNYAIKLFNS
;
A
#
# COMPACT_ATOMS: atom_id res chain seq x y z
N PHE A 1 34.28 -0.39 -10.88
CA PHE A 1 32.96 -1.00 -11.07
C PHE A 1 31.91 -0.05 -10.51
N SER A 2 31.25 0.72 -11.39
CA SER A 2 30.07 1.50 -11.02
C SER A 2 28.98 0.51 -10.60
N ARG A 3 28.75 0.34 -9.31
CA ARG A 3 27.54 -0.33 -8.80
C ARG A 3 26.36 0.53 -9.25
N VAL A 4 25.65 0.10 -10.28
CA VAL A 4 24.32 0.60 -10.58
C VAL A 4 23.45 0.18 -9.39
N LEU A 5 23.31 1.09 -8.43
CA LEU A 5 22.41 0.92 -7.30
C LEU A 5 21.00 1.11 -7.85
N PHE A 6 20.34 0.01 -8.19
CA PHE A 6 18.91 0.05 -8.48
C PHE A 6 18.19 0.55 -7.23
N ARG A 7 17.54 1.68 -7.34
CA ARG A 7 16.71 2.32 -6.34
C ARG A 7 15.33 2.48 -6.96
N SER A 8 14.28 2.26 -6.22
CA SER A 8 12.94 2.27 -6.79
C SER A 8 12.05 3.29 -6.08
N VAL A 9 11.38 4.14 -6.86
CA VAL A 9 10.26 4.95 -6.39
C VAL A 9 8.99 4.34 -6.96
N ILE A 10 8.07 3.92 -6.08
CA ILE A 10 6.78 3.37 -6.45
C ILE A 10 5.73 4.45 -6.20
N VAL A 11 5.02 4.84 -7.23
CA VAL A 11 4.01 5.89 -7.16
C VAL A 11 2.62 5.25 -7.06
N LEU A 12 2.00 5.38 -5.89
CA LEU A 12 0.63 4.94 -5.61
C LEU A 12 -0.34 6.11 -5.41
N ARG A 13 0.12 7.34 -5.64
CA ARG A 13 -0.74 8.52 -5.56
C ARG A 13 -1.90 8.41 -6.55
N ASN A 14 -3.11 8.73 -6.10
CA ASN A 14 -4.35 8.61 -6.86
C ASN A 14 -4.65 7.18 -7.37
N ASN A 15 -4.04 6.16 -6.76
CA ASN A 15 -4.32 4.77 -7.08
C ASN A 15 -5.37 4.21 -6.10
N PRO A 16 -6.64 4.00 -6.54
CA PRO A 16 -7.72 3.54 -5.66
C PRO A 16 -7.60 2.06 -5.27
N GLY A 17 -6.53 1.40 -5.68
CA GLY A 17 -6.27 0.00 -5.43
C GLY A 17 -6.79 -0.92 -6.53
N GLY A 18 -7.13 -2.16 -6.15
CA GLY A 18 -7.55 -3.20 -7.06
C GLY A 18 -7.80 -4.51 -6.33
N LEU A 19 -7.41 -5.63 -6.93
CA LEU A 19 -7.63 -6.96 -6.37
C LEU A 19 -6.69 -7.25 -5.19
N LEU A 20 -7.25 -7.81 -4.11
CA LEU A 20 -6.49 -8.25 -2.94
C LEU A 20 -5.35 -9.21 -3.31
N THR A 21 -5.64 -10.18 -4.19
CA THR A 21 -4.64 -11.16 -4.64
C THR A 21 -3.45 -10.52 -5.32
N GLN A 22 -3.67 -9.45 -6.08
CA GLN A 22 -2.59 -8.71 -6.74
C GLN A 22 -1.79 -7.87 -5.73
N ALA A 23 -2.46 -7.27 -4.74
CA ALA A 23 -1.76 -6.58 -3.66
C ALA A 23 -0.84 -7.53 -2.90
N ILE A 24 -1.34 -8.73 -2.56
CA ILE A 24 -0.54 -9.77 -1.89
C ILE A 24 0.66 -10.17 -2.75
N ASN A 25 0.44 -10.50 -4.03
CA ASN A 25 1.50 -10.96 -4.93
C ASN A 25 2.59 -9.90 -5.13
N ILE A 26 2.21 -8.64 -5.33
CA ILE A 26 3.22 -7.58 -5.53
C ILE A 26 3.94 -7.23 -4.22
N THR A 27 3.28 -7.33 -3.07
CA THR A 27 3.93 -7.11 -1.77
C THR A 27 4.92 -8.25 -1.47
N ASP A 28 4.53 -9.49 -1.76
CA ASP A 28 5.38 -10.69 -1.65
C ASP A 28 6.70 -10.52 -2.39
N PHE A 29 6.70 -9.85 -3.54
CA PHE A 29 7.89 -9.58 -4.35
C PHE A 29 8.97 -8.74 -3.63
N PHE A 30 8.56 -7.96 -2.63
CA PHE A 30 9.44 -7.05 -1.87
C PHE A 30 9.80 -7.57 -0.47
N LEU A 31 9.17 -8.63 0.01
CA LEU A 31 9.39 -9.17 1.35
C LEU A 31 10.09 -10.53 1.30
N ASP A 32 10.97 -10.78 2.27
CA ASP A 32 11.61 -12.09 2.41
C ASP A 32 10.72 -13.08 3.17
N ASP A 33 9.91 -12.56 4.11
CA ASP A 33 8.93 -13.32 4.89
C ASP A 33 7.94 -12.40 5.62
N GLY A 34 7.07 -12.98 6.42
CA GLY A 34 6.18 -12.28 7.33
C GLY A 34 4.76 -12.08 6.81
N GLU A 35 3.87 -11.59 7.69
CA GLU A 35 2.48 -11.31 7.36
C GLU A 35 2.40 -10.09 6.44
N ILE A 36 1.63 -10.18 5.36
CA ILE A 36 1.34 -9.06 4.45
C ILE A 36 0.09 -8.32 4.90
N VAL A 37 -0.98 -9.06 5.12
CA VAL A 37 -2.28 -8.52 5.51
C VAL A 37 -3.12 -9.61 6.15
N SER A 38 -4.00 -9.22 7.08
CA SER A 38 -5.06 -10.10 7.55
C SER A 38 -6.44 -9.49 7.32
N THR A 39 -7.43 -10.37 7.18
CA THR A 39 -8.85 -9.98 7.15
C THR A 39 -9.53 -10.55 8.39
N LYS A 40 -10.32 -9.73 9.06
CA LYS A 40 -11.12 -10.17 10.22
C LYS A 40 -12.59 -9.87 9.94
N GLY A 41 -13.40 -10.93 9.92
CA GLY A 41 -14.84 -10.85 9.83
C GLY A 41 -15.51 -10.70 11.19
N ARG A 42 -16.82 -10.90 11.24
CA ARG A 42 -17.60 -10.81 12.48
C ARG A 42 -17.26 -11.92 13.47
N LYS A 43 -16.92 -13.11 12.97
CA LYS A 43 -16.53 -14.27 13.79
C LYS A 43 -15.02 -14.48 13.71
N VAL A 44 -14.41 -14.95 14.79
CA VAL A 44 -12.97 -15.24 14.83
C VAL A 44 -12.57 -16.27 13.77
N SER A 45 -13.44 -17.25 13.48
CA SER A 45 -13.24 -18.25 12.43
C SER A 45 -13.17 -17.68 11.00
N GLU A 46 -13.57 -16.42 10.81
CA GLU A 46 -13.52 -15.72 9.52
C GLU A 46 -12.21 -14.93 9.34
N THR A 47 -11.28 -15.05 10.28
CA THR A 47 -9.96 -14.43 10.19
C THR A 47 -9.10 -15.19 9.17
N ARG A 48 -8.56 -14.47 8.19
CA ARG A 48 -7.59 -15.00 7.23
C ARG A 48 -6.32 -14.16 7.28
N LYS A 49 -5.18 -14.83 7.22
CA LYS A 49 -3.86 -14.20 7.20
C LYS A 49 -3.14 -14.57 5.90
N PHE A 50 -2.47 -13.62 5.32
CA PHE A 50 -1.69 -13.78 4.11
C PHE A 50 -0.24 -13.43 4.41
N PHE A 51 0.67 -14.32 4.02
CA PHE A 51 2.08 -14.22 4.33
C PHE A 51 2.90 -14.14 3.04
N ALA A 52 4.04 -13.46 3.11
CA ALA A 52 5.06 -13.50 2.07
C ALA A 52 5.69 -14.89 2.01
N ARG A 53 6.05 -15.32 0.81
CA ARG A 53 6.89 -16.47 0.56
C ARG A 53 8.35 -16.05 0.69
N LYS A 54 9.20 -16.98 1.03
CA LYS A 54 10.63 -16.71 1.19
C LYS A 54 11.26 -16.21 -0.12
N GLY A 55 11.91 -15.06 -0.05
CA GLY A 55 12.71 -14.49 -1.12
C GLY A 55 12.30 -13.07 -1.53
N ASP A 56 13.06 -12.05 -1.12
CA ASP A 56 12.95 -10.67 -1.62
C ASP A 56 13.59 -10.57 -3.01
N GLU A 57 12.76 -10.52 -4.06
CA GLU A 57 13.24 -10.42 -5.46
C GLU A 57 13.97 -9.08 -5.72
N VAL A 58 13.70 -8.07 -4.92
CA VAL A 58 14.38 -6.77 -4.99
C VAL A 58 15.71 -6.77 -4.24
N LYS A 59 16.02 -7.86 -3.52
CA LYS A 59 17.31 -8.12 -2.85
C LYS A 59 17.76 -6.99 -1.92
N GLY A 60 16.84 -6.53 -1.06
CA GLY A 60 17.11 -5.50 -0.07
C GLY A 60 17.38 -4.10 -0.64
N LYS A 61 17.20 -3.86 -1.94
CA LYS A 61 17.46 -2.55 -2.55
C LYS A 61 16.50 -1.49 -1.99
N PRO A 62 16.97 -0.23 -1.84
CA PRO A 62 16.15 0.84 -1.28
C PRO A 62 14.87 1.09 -2.11
N VAL A 63 13.76 1.24 -1.41
CA VAL A 63 12.43 1.51 -2.00
C VAL A 63 11.79 2.69 -1.28
N VAL A 64 11.24 3.63 -2.03
CA VAL A 64 10.35 4.69 -1.54
C VAL A 64 8.99 4.51 -2.18
N VAL A 65 7.93 4.61 -1.39
CA VAL A 65 6.54 4.53 -1.88
C VAL A 65 5.86 5.87 -1.67
N LEU A 66 5.36 6.48 -2.76
CA LEU A 66 4.62 7.73 -2.70
C LEU A 66 3.13 7.46 -2.59
N ILE A 67 2.49 8.01 -1.57
CA ILE A 67 1.04 7.92 -1.32
C ILE A 67 0.42 9.30 -1.14
N ASN A 68 -0.87 9.39 -1.37
CA ASN A 68 -1.70 10.54 -1.04
C ASN A 68 -3.14 10.09 -0.70
N ASN A 69 -4.03 11.03 -0.48
CA ASN A 69 -5.44 10.76 -0.15
C ASN A 69 -6.20 9.95 -1.23
N GLY A 70 -5.72 9.94 -2.47
CA GLY A 70 -6.25 9.09 -3.54
C GLY A 70 -5.75 7.63 -3.50
N SER A 71 -4.79 7.31 -2.63
CA SER A 71 -4.29 5.94 -2.44
C SER A 71 -5.23 5.16 -1.54
N ALA A 72 -5.81 4.05 -2.04
CA ALA A 72 -6.84 3.32 -1.29
C ALA A 72 -6.74 1.79 -1.46
N SER A 73 -7.34 1.04 -0.50
CA SER A 73 -7.55 -0.41 -0.61
C SER A 73 -6.25 -1.21 -0.84
N ALA A 74 -6.09 -1.86 -2.01
CA ALA A 74 -4.90 -2.64 -2.37
C ALA A 74 -3.59 -1.83 -2.27
N SER A 75 -3.62 -0.53 -2.62
CA SER A 75 -2.48 0.37 -2.48
C SER A 75 -2.09 0.57 -1.01
N GLU A 76 -3.07 0.61 -0.12
CA GLU A 76 -2.86 0.75 1.33
C GLU A 76 -2.31 -0.53 1.95
N ILE A 77 -2.74 -1.69 1.46
CA ILE A 77 -2.19 -3.00 1.86
C ILE A 77 -0.71 -3.06 1.52
N PHE A 78 -0.36 -2.71 0.28
CA PHE A 78 1.03 -2.70 -0.18
C PHE A 78 1.90 -1.72 0.63
N ALA A 79 1.49 -0.45 0.70
CA ALA A 79 2.26 0.58 1.40
C ALA A 79 2.39 0.28 2.89
N GLY A 80 1.28 -0.12 3.54
CA GLY A 80 1.24 -0.41 4.97
C GLY A 80 2.06 -1.64 5.35
N ALA A 81 2.02 -2.71 4.55
CA ALA A 81 2.85 -3.89 4.78
C ALA A 81 4.34 -3.56 4.67
N LEU A 82 4.77 -2.87 3.60
CA LEU A 82 6.17 -2.48 3.45
C LEU A 82 6.64 -1.53 4.55
N LYS A 83 5.75 -0.64 5.03
CA LYS A 83 6.03 0.22 6.18
C LYS A 83 6.26 -0.59 7.46
N ASP A 84 5.33 -1.47 7.81
CA ASP A 84 5.38 -2.25 9.05
C ASP A 84 6.62 -3.16 9.09
N HIS A 85 7.02 -3.70 7.94
CA HIS A 85 8.26 -4.48 7.78
C HIS A 85 9.52 -3.59 7.66
N LYS A 86 9.39 -2.27 7.69
CA LYS A 86 10.51 -1.33 7.47
C LYS A 86 11.25 -1.59 6.15
N ARG A 87 10.54 -2.11 5.16
CA ARG A 87 11.10 -2.50 3.87
C ARG A 87 11.17 -1.32 2.89
N ALA A 88 10.28 -0.35 3.05
CA ALA A 88 10.27 0.88 2.25
C ALA A 88 9.99 2.09 3.13
N ILE A 89 10.43 3.25 2.67
CA ILE A 89 10.04 4.55 3.23
C ILE A 89 8.75 4.97 2.54
N ILE A 90 7.71 5.26 3.33
CA ILE A 90 6.45 5.79 2.83
C ILE A 90 6.50 7.31 2.91
N LEU A 91 6.28 7.98 1.77
CA LEU A 91 6.41 9.43 1.63
C LEU A 91 5.15 10.02 0.98
N GLY A 92 4.81 11.24 1.34
CA GLY A 92 3.69 12.00 0.80
C GLY A 92 2.65 12.33 1.83
N GLU A 93 1.38 12.05 1.58
CA GLU A 93 0.26 12.38 2.46
C GLU A 93 -0.46 11.12 2.92
N ASN A 94 -1.34 11.26 3.94
CA ASN A 94 -2.16 10.14 4.42
C ASN A 94 -2.98 9.54 3.29
N SER A 95 -3.07 8.21 3.27
CA SER A 95 -3.97 7.51 2.36
C SER A 95 -5.43 7.61 2.77
N TYR A 96 -6.32 7.08 1.94
CA TYR A 96 -7.77 7.24 2.07
C TYR A 96 -8.40 6.55 3.29
N GLY A 97 -7.92 5.37 3.66
CA GLY A 97 -8.51 4.59 4.76
C GLY A 97 -9.62 3.61 4.33
N LYS A 98 -9.54 3.03 3.12
CA LYS A 98 -10.50 2.02 2.66
C LYS A 98 -10.11 0.62 3.12
N GLY A 99 -10.37 0.33 4.38
CA GLY A 99 -10.03 -0.96 5.01
C GLY A 99 -11.15 -2.00 5.01
N SER A 100 -12.19 -1.88 4.17
CA SER A 100 -13.32 -2.81 4.13
C SER A 100 -13.24 -3.81 2.99
N VAL A 101 -13.51 -5.09 3.30
CA VAL A 101 -13.73 -6.17 2.33
C VAL A 101 -15.20 -6.25 2.00
N GLN A 102 -15.53 -6.15 0.71
CA GLN A 102 -16.91 -6.20 0.25
C GLN A 102 -17.13 -7.44 -0.60
N SER A 103 -18.29 -8.09 -0.42
CA SER A 103 -18.76 -9.19 -1.25
C SER A 103 -20.03 -8.77 -1.99
N ILE A 104 -20.14 -9.21 -3.24
CA ILE A 104 -21.35 -9.08 -4.02
C ILE A 104 -22.09 -10.41 -3.96
N ILE A 105 -23.30 -10.40 -3.39
CA ILE A 105 -24.16 -11.56 -3.25
C ILE A 105 -25.24 -11.47 -4.34
N PRO A 106 -25.25 -12.39 -5.30
CA PRO A 106 -26.29 -12.39 -6.34
C PRO A 106 -27.66 -12.68 -5.72
N LEU A 107 -28.68 -11.96 -6.16
CA LEU A 107 -30.07 -12.14 -5.73
C LEU A 107 -30.85 -12.94 -6.79
N LYS A 108 -31.91 -13.66 -6.36
CA LYS A 108 -32.74 -14.51 -7.25
C LYS A 108 -33.40 -13.74 -8.37
N ASN A 109 -33.60 -12.44 -8.25
CA ASN A 109 -34.24 -11.57 -9.25
C ASN A 109 -33.23 -10.93 -10.25
N GLY A 110 -32.00 -11.43 -10.31
CA GLY A 110 -30.95 -10.89 -11.20
C GLY A 110 -30.21 -9.67 -10.66
N GLY A 111 -30.58 -9.16 -9.48
CA GLY A 111 -29.87 -8.09 -8.79
C GLY A 111 -28.69 -8.61 -7.98
N GLY A 112 -27.92 -7.71 -7.38
CA GLY A 112 -26.83 -8.03 -6.46
C GLY A 112 -26.86 -7.17 -5.20
N MET A 113 -26.53 -7.75 -4.06
CA MET A 113 -26.38 -7.05 -2.79
C MET A 113 -24.88 -6.92 -2.45
N ARG A 114 -24.41 -5.72 -2.20
CA ARG A 114 -23.04 -5.44 -1.78
C ARG A 114 -22.97 -5.33 -0.26
N LEU A 115 -22.24 -6.24 0.37
CA LEU A 115 -22.06 -6.29 1.83
C LEU A 115 -20.60 -6.15 2.21
N THR A 116 -20.34 -5.38 3.27
CA THR A 116 -19.05 -5.42 3.97
C THR A 116 -19.03 -6.64 4.88
N ILE A 117 -18.10 -7.55 4.61
CA ILE A 117 -17.99 -8.84 5.31
C ILE A 117 -16.79 -8.93 6.25
N SER A 118 -15.76 -8.12 6.03
CA SER A 118 -14.52 -8.11 6.84
C SER A 118 -13.82 -6.75 6.76
N LYS A 119 -12.84 -6.56 7.63
CA LYS A 119 -11.90 -5.43 7.57
C LYS A 119 -10.48 -5.93 7.35
N TYR A 120 -9.67 -5.11 6.69
CA TYR A 120 -8.24 -5.32 6.51
C TYR A 120 -7.44 -4.82 7.72
N TYR A 121 -6.43 -5.59 8.09
CA TYR A 121 -5.47 -5.25 9.14
C TYR A 121 -4.05 -5.43 8.61
N LEU A 122 -3.20 -4.47 8.91
CA LEU A 122 -1.76 -4.49 8.60
C LEU A 122 -1.03 -5.49 9.51
N PRO A 123 0.22 -5.87 9.20
CA PRO A 123 1.05 -6.75 10.04
C PRO A 123 1.14 -6.30 11.50
N SER A 124 1.21 -4.99 11.76
CA SER A 124 1.17 -4.41 13.09
C SER A 124 -0.15 -4.62 13.85
N GLY A 125 -1.16 -5.18 13.21
CA GLY A 125 -2.51 -5.32 13.76
C GLY A 125 -3.38 -4.07 13.67
N LYS A 126 -2.87 -2.97 13.10
CA LYS A 126 -3.65 -1.74 12.88
C LYS A 126 -4.67 -1.95 11.77
N SER A 127 -5.89 -1.43 11.97
CA SER A 127 -6.91 -1.39 10.92
C SER A 127 -6.58 -0.30 9.90
N ILE A 128 -6.75 -0.60 8.61
CA ILE A 128 -6.69 0.40 7.55
C ILE A 128 -7.95 1.29 7.56
N SER A 129 -9.08 0.77 8.07
CA SER A 129 -10.36 1.49 8.03
C SER A 129 -10.29 2.84 8.74
N GLU A 130 -10.69 3.90 8.04
CA GLU A 130 -10.86 5.27 8.52
C GLU A 130 -9.55 6.04 8.82
N VAL A 131 -8.45 5.31 9.10
CA VAL A 131 -7.16 5.91 9.45
C VAL A 131 -6.22 5.97 8.25
N GLY A 132 -6.29 4.96 7.36
CA GLY A 132 -5.38 4.81 6.25
C GLY A 132 -3.95 4.44 6.69
N VAL A 133 -3.01 4.69 5.78
CA VAL A 133 -1.58 4.58 6.01
C VAL A 133 -1.00 5.99 6.13
N THR A 134 -0.42 6.27 7.29
CA THR A 134 0.31 7.52 7.52
C THR A 134 1.71 7.40 6.92
N PRO A 135 2.23 8.38 6.18
CA PRO A 135 3.58 8.35 5.66
C PRO A 135 4.62 8.39 6.79
N ASP A 136 5.84 7.91 6.51
CA ASP A 136 7.00 8.10 7.39
C ASP A 136 7.56 9.52 7.27
N ILE A 137 7.45 10.09 6.07
CA ILE A 137 7.87 11.45 5.76
C ILE A 137 6.67 12.17 5.13
N LEU A 138 6.08 13.09 5.89
CA LEU A 138 5.00 13.94 5.39
C LEU A 138 5.58 14.99 4.44
N VAL A 139 5.12 14.96 3.20
CA VAL A 139 5.45 15.94 2.16
C VAL A 139 4.16 16.30 1.44
N GLU A 140 3.67 17.50 1.68
CA GLU A 140 2.47 18.01 1.00
C GLU A 140 2.77 18.38 -0.46
N GLU A 141 1.77 18.30 -1.31
CA GLU A 141 1.84 18.81 -2.69
C GLU A 141 1.95 20.34 -2.67
N ILE A 142 2.96 20.91 -3.31
CA ILE A 142 3.23 22.36 -3.27
C ILE A 142 2.99 22.98 -4.64
N GLY A 143 2.22 24.09 -4.63
CA GLY A 143 2.00 24.97 -5.77
C GLY A 143 0.76 24.63 -6.61
N ASN A 144 0.18 25.67 -7.21
CA ASN A 144 -1.02 25.57 -8.08
C ASN A 144 -0.73 24.81 -9.38
N ASP A 145 0.54 24.66 -9.73
CA ASP A 145 1.04 24.00 -10.94
C ASP A 145 1.56 22.58 -10.66
N PHE A 146 1.28 22.02 -9.48
CA PHE A 146 1.68 20.67 -9.13
C PHE A 146 1.14 19.68 -10.18
N LYS A 147 2.03 18.83 -10.66
CA LYS A 147 1.68 17.77 -11.60
C LYS A 147 2.51 16.52 -11.29
N ILE A 148 1.81 15.43 -10.98
CA ILE A 148 2.42 14.14 -10.67
C ILE A 148 3.38 13.72 -11.79
N ASN A 149 4.55 13.22 -11.40
CA ASN A 149 5.60 12.74 -12.29
C ASN A 149 6.15 13.80 -13.27
N SER A 150 6.12 15.08 -12.89
CA SER A 150 6.74 16.17 -13.64
C SER A 150 7.92 16.79 -12.87
N GLU A 151 8.63 17.72 -13.48
CA GLU A 151 9.70 18.49 -12.80
C GLU A 151 9.17 19.30 -11.60
N LYS A 152 7.88 19.65 -11.61
CA LYS A 152 7.19 20.35 -10.51
C LYS A 152 6.70 19.42 -9.39
N ASP A 153 6.92 18.13 -9.51
CA ASP A 153 6.56 17.12 -8.50
C ASP A 153 7.54 17.16 -7.33
N ASN A 154 7.25 17.97 -6.34
CA ASN A 154 8.10 18.14 -5.17
C ASN A 154 8.23 16.86 -4.34
N GLN A 155 7.21 16.01 -4.28
CA GLN A 155 7.25 14.73 -3.56
C GLN A 155 8.18 13.73 -4.27
N LEU A 156 8.08 13.61 -5.59
CA LEU A 156 9.00 12.77 -6.38
C LEU A 156 10.43 13.27 -6.29
N ASN A 157 10.64 14.57 -6.40
CA ASN A 157 11.95 15.20 -6.28
C ASN A 157 12.56 14.95 -4.90
N TYR A 158 11.75 14.98 -3.84
CA TYR A 158 12.19 14.66 -2.49
C TYR A 158 12.61 13.18 -2.38
N ALA A 159 11.80 12.25 -2.92
CA ALA A 159 12.11 10.83 -2.93
C ALA A 159 13.43 10.52 -3.67
N ILE A 160 13.68 11.18 -4.80
CA ILE A 160 14.94 11.05 -5.55
C ILE A 160 16.14 11.56 -4.73
N LYS A 161 15.98 12.66 -4.01
CA LYS A 161 17.03 13.21 -3.15
C LYS A 161 17.40 12.27 -2.01
N LEU A 162 16.44 11.55 -1.41
CA LEU A 162 16.71 10.56 -0.36
C LEU A 162 17.68 9.45 -0.79
N PHE A 163 17.73 9.16 -2.08
CA PHE A 163 18.67 8.17 -2.59
C PHE A 163 20.08 8.71 -2.83
N ASN A 164 20.27 10.02 -2.81
CA ASN A 164 21.54 10.66 -3.10
C ASN A 164 22.24 11.20 -1.83
N SER A 165 21.55 11.09 -0.69
CA SER A 165 22.09 11.37 0.65
C SER A 165 22.70 10.10 1.25
#